data_9498fe09b6dc396ad71447114ed61c63
#
_entry.id   9498fe09b6dc396ad71447114ed61c63
#
_cell.length_a   1.000
_cell.length_b   1.000
_cell.length_c   1.000
_cell.angle_alpha   90.00
_cell.angle_beta   90.00
_cell.angle_gamma   90.00
#
_symmetry.space_group_name_H-M   'P 1'
#
loop_
_entity.id
_entity.type
_entity.pdbx_description
1 polymer ?
#
loop_
_entity_poly.entity_id
_entity_poly.type
_entity_poly.pdbx_seq_one_letter_code
_entity_poly.pdbx_strand_id
1 'polypeptide(L)'
;NYMIYNNPGTNQWGCTDVGDVTSNPLNLGSKIGSADNIVSLIVDHRQVLLLGEQYSERWIDVGSFPFPFAIIPGSSMQHGCQAPNSVARLGEGIAFLALDTRGNATVVMWGAANPQPLRISTYAIENAIQGYSVTSDAIGYTYTQSGHEFYMLTFPTEDVTWCFDLSTQLWHQRAWRHPTNGTYHRHRSNCAAVFNGGIIVGDFENGKLYRFSQTTYTD
;
A
#
# COMPACT_ATOMS: atom_id res chain seq x y z
N ASN A 1 -22.84 3.63 -4.76
CA ASN A 1 -21.50 3.07 -4.77
C ASN A 1 -20.93 3.17 -6.19
N TYR A 2 -19.69 3.62 -6.32
CA TYR A 2 -18.94 3.67 -7.57
C TYR A 2 -17.84 2.62 -7.56
N MET A 3 -17.47 2.10 -8.70
CA MET A 3 -16.17 1.49 -8.92
C MET A 3 -15.24 2.59 -9.42
N ILE A 4 -14.03 2.68 -8.86
CA ILE A 4 -13.04 3.68 -9.26
C ILE A 4 -11.84 3.00 -9.91
N TYR A 5 -11.25 3.66 -10.89
CA TYR A 5 -10.11 3.14 -11.64
C TYR A 5 -9.19 4.29 -12.09
N ASN A 6 -7.92 4.02 -12.23
CA ASN A 6 -6.96 4.92 -12.88
C ASN A 6 -6.74 4.52 -14.34
N ASN A 7 -6.36 5.49 -15.15
CA ASN A 7 -5.87 5.26 -16.50
C ASN A 7 -4.34 5.11 -16.42
N PRO A 8 -3.80 3.89 -16.62
CA PRO A 8 -2.37 3.63 -16.42
C PRO A 8 -1.47 4.54 -17.25
N GLY A 9 -0.39 5.03 -16.64
CA GLY A 9 0.57 5.92 -17.29
C GLY A 9 0.07 7.34 -17.51
N THR A 10 -1.01 7.75 -16.84
CA THR A 10 -1.56 9.10 -16.91
C THR A 10 -1.88 9.66 -15.52
N ASN A 11 -2.21 10.95 -15.45
CA ASN A 11 -2.76 11.59 -14.25
C ASN A 11 -4.29 11.47 -14.16
N GLN A 12 -4.92 10.66 -15.02
CA GLN A 12 -6.38 10.52 -15.11
C GLN A 12 -6.88 9.33 -14.31
N TRP A 13 -8.06 9.48 -13.79
CA TRP A 13 -8.81 8.45 -13.10
C TRP A 13 -10.30 8.63 -13.32
N GLY A 14 -11.09 7.62 -13.07
CA GLY A 14 -12.51 7.69 -13.34
C GLY A 14 -13.33 6.84 -12.38
N CYS A 15 -14.63 6.94 -12.54
CA CYS A 15 -15.59 6.11 -11.84
C CYS A 15 -16.67 5.59 -12.79
N THR A 16 -17.31 4.49 -12.39
CA THR A 16 -18.51 3.99 -13.06
C THR A 16 -19.74 4.84 -12.69
N ASP A 17 -20.85 4.60 -13.34
CA ASP A 17 -22.13 5.12 -12.88
C ASP A 17 -22.53 4.50 -11.53
N VAL A 18 -23.43 5.15 -10.80
CA VAL A 18 -23.83 4.72 -9.46
C VAL A 18 -24.51 3.36 -9.52
N GLY A 19 -23.91 2.37 -8.85
CA GLY A 19 -24.49 1.03 -8.77
C GLY A 19 -24.39 0.20 -10.05
N ASP A 20 -23.62 0.65 -11.03
CA ASP A 20 -23.39 0.00 -12.31
C ASP A 20 -21.89 -0.32 -12.50
N VAL A 21 -21.58 -1.14 -13.46
CA VAL A 21 -20.24 -1.50 -13.91
C VAL A 21 -19.84 -0.75 -15.20
N THR A 22 -20.79 -0.02 -15.81
CA THR A 22 -20.52 0.78 -17.00
C THR A 22 -19.76 2.05 -16.66
N SER A 23 -18.80 2.37 -17.49
CA SER A 23 -17.98 3.57 -17.38
C SER A 23 -18.42 4.56 -18.45
N ASN A 24 -18.82 5.76 -18.02
CA ASN A 24 -19.11 6.86 -18.93
C ASN A 24 -17.79 7.63 -19.18
N PRO A 25 -17.42 7.90 -20.44
CA PRO A 25 -16.22 8.70 -20.77
C PRO A 25 -16.20 10.11 -20.15
N LEU A 26 -17.34 10.63 -19.72
CA LEU A 26 -17.45 11.93 -19.03
C LEU A 26 -17.17 11.82 -17.52
N ASN A 27 -17.17 10.62 -16.95
CA ASN A 27 -16.88 10.36 -15.53
C ASN A 27 -15.36 10.23 -15.29
N LEU A 28 -14.59 11.16 -15.86
CA LEU A 28 -13.15 11.23 -15.74
C LEU A 28 -12.72 12.50 -15.00
N GLY A 29 -11.78 12.36 -14.09
CA GLY A 29 -11.07 13.44 -13.44
C GLY A 29 -9.57 13.33 -13.66
N SER A 30 -8.87 14.44 -13.49
CA SER A 30 -7.41 14.47 -13.53
C SER A 30 -6.87 14.93 -12.20
N LYS A 31 -5.77 14.36 -11.77
CA LYS A 31 -5.02 14.84 -10.60
C LYS A 31 -4.58 16.30 -10.86
N ILE A 32 -4.85 17.20 -9.93
CA ILE A 32 -4.77 18.67 -10.15
C ILE A 32 -3.51 19.25 -9.49
N GLY A 33 -3.10 18.73 -8.33
CA GLY A 33 -2.00 19.30 -7.55
C GLY A 33 -0.63 19.16 -8.22
N SER A 34 -0.49 18.14 -9.08
CA SER A 34 0.68 17.94 -9.95
C SER A 34 0.27 17.09 -11.15
N ALA A 35 0.88 17.36 -12.29
CA ALA A 35 0.62 16.65 -13.56
C ALA A 35 1.34 15.30 -13.67
N ASP A 36 1.93 14.78 -12.58
CA ASP A 36 2.57 13.47 -12.55
C ASP A 36 1.55 12.32 -12.59
N ASN A 37 1.96 11.16 -13.09
CA ASN A 37 1.09 10.02 -13.29
C ASN A 37 0.59 9.43 -11.97
N ILE A 38 -0.60 8.83 -12.00
CA ILE A 38 -1.13 8.07 -10.86
C ILE A 38 -0.50 6.69 -10.85
N VAL A 39 0.18 6.36 -9.77
CA VAL A 39 0.81 5.04 -9.54
C VAL A 39 -0.18 4.07 -8.91
N SER A 40 -0.93 4.53 -7.91
CA SER A 40 -1.91 3.72 -7.21
C SER A 40 -3.07 4.58 -6.71
N LEU A 41 -4.20 3.94 -6.44
CA LEU A 41 -5.34 4.58 -5.79
C LEU A 41 -5.97 3.64 -4.76
N ILE A 42 -6.50 4.22 -3.70
CA ILE A 42 -7.19 3.47 -2.65
C ILE A 42 -8.28 4.35 -2.03
N VAL A 43 -9.33 3.71 -1.53
CA VAL A 43 -10.39 4.43 -0.79
C VAL A 43 -10.15 4.28 0.71
N ASP A 44 -10.15 5.39 1.41
CA ASP A 44 -10.07 5.44 2.86
C ASP A 44 -11.10 6.44 3.41
N HIS A 45 -11.94 6.01 4.39
CA HIS A 45 -12.95 6.86 5.04
C HIS A 45 -13.78 7.73 4.06
N ARG A 46 -14.29 7.11 2.97
CA ARG A 46 -15.05 7.77 1.89
C ARG A 46 -14.25 8.81 1.08
N GLN A 47 -12.96 8.84 1.24
CA GLN A 47 -12.06 9.64 0.42
C GLN A 47 -11.31 8.75 -0.56
N VAL A 48 -11.08 9.23 -1.76
CA VAL A 48 -10.21 8.59 -2.75
C VAL A 48 -8.82 9.21 -2.60
N LEU A 49 -7.85 8.39 -2.28
CA LEU A 49 -6.44 8.77 -2.21
C LEU A 49 -5.79 8.41 -3.54
N LEU A 50 -5.33 9.42 -4.25
CA LEU A 50 -4.59 9.28 -5.50
C LEU A 50 -3.10 9.42 -5.21
N LEU A 51 -2.38 8.32 -5.33
CA LEU A 51 -0.94 8.27 -5.09
C LEU A 51 -0.22 8.41 -6.43
N GLY A 52 0.46 9.52 -6.63
CA GLY A 52 1.22 9.81 -7.85
C GLY A 52 2.68 9.41 -7.75
N GLU A 53 3.46 9.71 -8.77
CA GLU A 53 4.91 9.45 -8.80
C GLU A 53 5.68 10.34 -7.81
N GLN A 54 5.26 11.60 -7.64
CA GLN A 54 5.90 12.59 -6.78
C GLN A 54 4.95 13.26 -5.80
N TYR A 55 3.66 13.38 -6.16
CA TYR A 55 2.64 14.04 -5.38
C TYR A 55 1.41 13.16 -5.23
N SER A 56 0.80 13.21 -4.07
CA SER A 56 -0.45 12.51 -3.78
C SER A 56 -1.50 13.48 -3.29
N GLU A 57 -2.78 13.19 -3.55
CA GLU A 57 -3.89 14.06 -3.19
C GLU A 57 -5.14 13.27 -2.81
N ARG A 58 -6.05 13.91 -2.09
CA ARG A 58 -7.30 13.29 -1.63
C ARG A 58 -8.51 13.94 -2.29
N TRP A 59 -9.45 13.10 -2.67
CA TRP A 59 -10.69 13.49 -3.30
C TRP A 59 -11.88 12.97 -2.50
N ILE A 60 -13.01 13.67 -2.57
CA ILE A 60 -14.24 13.29 -1.90
C ILE A 60 -15.41 13.37 -2.90
N ASP A 61 -16.39 12.50 -2.71
CA ASP A 61 -17.64 12.52 -3.45
C ASP A 61 -18.47 13.73 -3.00
N VAL A 62 -18.77 14.64 -3.94
CA VAL A 62 -19.59 15.84 -3.74
C VAL A 62 -20.89 15.77 -4.56
N GLY A 63 -21.12 14.66 -5.27
CA GLY A 63 -22.32 14.44 -6.07
C GLY A 63 -22.48 15.39 -7.27
N SER A 64 -21.40 16.00 -7.76
CA SER A 64 -21.45 16.87 -8.94
C SER A 64 -21.61 16.05 -10.23
N PHE A 65 -22.07 16.71 -11.29
CA PHE A 65 -22.21 16.13 -12.62
C PHE A 65 -21.34 16.90 -13.63
N PRO A 66 -20.68 16.26 -14.60
CA PRO A 66 -20.68 14.80 -14.89
C PRO A 66 -19.77 13.97 -13.98
N PHE A 67 -18.74 14.56 -13.35
CA PHE A 67 -17.81 13.86 -12.48
C PHE A 67 -18.12 14.16 -11.01
N PRO A 68 -18.43 13.14 -10.18
CA PRO A 68 -18.98 13.35 -8.84
C PRO A 68 -17.93 13.70 -7.77
N PHE A 69 -16.66 13.63 -8.08
CA PHE A 69 -15.60 13.85 -7.10
C PHE A 69 -14.94 15.22 -7.23
N ALA A 70 -14.52 15.78 -6.10
CA ALA A 70 -13.72 17.00 -6.03
C ALA A 70 -12.52 16.81 -5.11
N ILE A 71 -11.43 17.54 -5.40
CA ILE A 71 -10.24 17.54 -4.54
C ILE A 71 -10.57 18.19 -3.19
N ILE A 72 -10.03 17.62 -2.11
CA ILE A 72 -10.13 18.23 -0.79
C ILE A 72 -9.08 19.35 -0.73
N PRO A 73 -9.45 20.61 -0.50
CA PRO A 73 -8.50 21.71 -0.44
C PRO A 73 -7.40 21.47 0.59
N GLY A 74 -6.14 21.73 0.21
CA GLY A 74 -4.98 21.54 1.09
C GLY A 74 -4.62 20.09 1.40
N SER A 75 -5.17 19.12 0.66
CA SER A 75 -4.91 17.70 0.86
C SER A 75 -3.72 17.15 0.06
N SER A 76 -3.11 17.97 -0.79
CA SER A 76 -1.95 17.54 -1.57
C SER A 76 -0.72 17.39 -0.67
N MET A 77 0.00 16.29 -0.85
CA MET A 77 1.27 16.03 -0.17
C MET A 77 2.40 15.77 -1.17
N GLN A 78 3.62 16.18 -0.79
CA GLN A 78 4.84 16.02 -1.59
C GLN A 78 5.51 14.66 -1.30
N HIS A 79 4.71 13.60 -1.42
CA HIS A 79 5.19 12.21 -1.35
C HIS A 79 4.51 11.44 -2.47
N GLY A 80 5.31 10.85 -3.33
CA GLY A 80 4.85 9.92 -4.35
C GLY A 80 4.81 8.48 -3.81
N CYS A 81 4.25 7.57 -4.59
CA CYS A 81 4.26 6.14 -4.34
C CYS A 81 5.33 5.47 -5.20
N GLN A 82 6.27 4.76 -4.58
CA GLN A 82 7.34 4.05 -5.28
C GLN A 82 6.87 2.73 -5.88
N ALA A 83 5.98 2.04 -5.19
CA ALA A 83 5.52 0.71 -5.56
C ALA A 83 3.99 0.62 -5.45
N PRO A 84 3.27 0.40 -6.55
CA PRO A 84 1.79 0.38 -6.55
C PRO A 84 1.21 -0.70 -5.63
N ASN A 85 1.88 -1.85 -5.54
CA ASN A 85 1.45 -2.98 -4.73
C ASN A 85 1.85 -2.89 -3.25
N SER A 86 2.59 -1.85 -2.84
CA SER A 86 2.95 -1.65 -1.43
C SER A 86 1.83 -1.05 -0.60
N VAL A 87 0.78 -0.53 -1.24
CA VAL A 87 -0.30 0.20 -0.57
C VAL A 87 -1.22 -0.76 0.17
N ALA A 88 -1.33 -0.59 1.48
CA ALA A 88 -2.20 -1.39 2.34
C ALA A 88 -2.84 -0.55 3.44
N ARG A 89 -4.02 -0.95 3.91
CA ARG A 89 -4.68 -0.29 5.04
C ARG A 89 -3.95 -0.65 6.33
N LEU A 90 -3.67 0.34 7.16
CA LEU A 90 -3.01 0.17 8.46
C LEU A 90 -3.62 1.16 9.45
N GLY A 91 -4.19 0.65 10.52
CA GLY A 91 -4.89 1.46 11.51
C GLY A 91 -6.00 2.30 10.88
N GLU A 92 -6.01 3.58 11.18
CA GLU A 92 -6.98 4.56 10.67
C GLU A 92 -6.53 5.22 9.35
N GLY A 93 -5.68 4.55 8.56
CA GLY A 93 -5.20 5.08 7.28
C GLY A 93 -4.62 4.00 6.38
N ILE A 94 -3.67 4.40 5.55
CA ILE A 94 -2.94 3.52 4.65
C ILE A 94 -1.44 3.63 4.93
N ALA A 95 -0.71 2.55 4.73
CA ALA A 95 0.74 2.53 4.68
C ALA A 95 1.21 2.20 3.26
N PHE A 96 2.32 2.79 2.84
CA PHE A 96 2.91 2.50 1.53
C PHE A 96 4.38 2.92 1.46
N LEU A 97 5.09 2.37 0.50
CA LEU A 97 6.44 2.79 0.16
C LEU A 97 6.38 4.08 -0.64
N ALA A 98 6.80 5.17 -0.03
CA ALA A 98 6.76 6.51 -0.59
C ALA A 98 8.12 6.97 -1.11
N LEU A 99 8.09 7.91 -2.04
CA LEU A 99 9.25 8.73 -2.41
C LEU A 99 9.11 10.13 -1.81
N ASP A 100 10.16 10.63 -1.19
CA ASP A 100 10.27 12.03 -0.86
C ASP A 100 10.61 12.87 -2.11
N THR A 101 10.57 14.20 -1.99
CA THR A 101 10.91 15.12 -3.08
C THR A 101 12.35 15.02 -3.58
N ARG A 102 13.22 14.30 -2.85
CA ARG A 102 14.62 14.07 -3.22
C ARG A 102 14.84 12.70 -3.85
N GLY A 103 13.76 11.89 -3.98
CA GLY A 103 13.82 10.56 -4.52
C GLY A 103 14.25 9.48 -3.52
N ASN A 104 14.26 9.80 -2.21
CA ASN A 104 14.58 8.81 -1.21
C ASN A 104 13.33 8.00 -0.85
N ALA A 105 13.48 6.68 -0.80
CA ALA A 105 12.40 5.79 -0.39
C ALA A 105 12.20 5.86 1.12
N THR A 106 10.95 6.11 1.54
CA THR A 106 10.50 6.14 2.93
C THR A 106 9.21 5.34 3.05
N VAL A 107 8.88 4.85 4.23
CA VAL A 107 7.56 4.28 4.46
C VAL A 107 6.73 5.26 5.28
N VAL A 108 5.57 5.60 4.75
CA VAL A 108 4.68 6.57 5.37
C VAL A 108 3.31 5.97 5.64
N MET A 109 2.66 6.47 6.69
CA MET A 109 1.24 6.33 6.96
C MET A 109 0.53 7.63 6.59
N TRP A 110 -0.60 7.51 5.89
CA TRP A 110 -1.43 8.65 5.50
C TRP A 110 -2.90 8.24 5.39
N GLY A 111 -3.81 9.17 5.55
CA GLY A 111 -5.23 8.88 5.43
C GLY A 111 -6.12 10.02 5.88
N ALA A 112 -7.42 9.76 5.93
CA ALA A 112 -8.42 10.74 6.30
C ALA A 112 -8.25 11.27 7.73
N ALA A 113 -7.86 10.39 8.66
CA ALA A 113 -7.64 10.75 10.06
C ALA A 113 -6.34 11.56 10.26
N ASN A 114 -5.32 11.33 9.41
CA ASN A 114 -4.04 12.02 9.46
C ASN A 114 -3.82 12.79 8.16
N PRO A 115 -4.18 14.09 8.10
CA PRO A 115 -4.04 14.87 6.88
C PRO A 115 -2.58 15.08 6.45
N GLN A 116 -1.65 14.98 7.38
CA GLN A 116 -0.21 15.00 7.10
C GLN A 116 0.35 13.58 7.09
N PRO A 117 1.27 13.24 6.17
CA PRO A 117 1.90 11.95 6.14
C PRO A 117 2.76 11.75 7.40
N LEU A 118 2.60 10.62 8.06
CA LEU A 118 3.41 10.19 9.18
C LEU A 118 4.48 9.22 8.67
N ARG A 119 5.75 9.61 8.77
CA ARG A 119 6.86 8.71 8.46
C ARG A 119 6.95 7.64 9.55
N ILE A 120 6.84 6.39 9.17
CA ILE A 120 6.94 5.22 10.06
C ILE A 120 8.25 4.45 9.86
N SER A 121 8.96 4.68 8.75
CA SER A 121 10.30 4.11 8.56
C SER A 121 11.33 4.78 9.45
N THR A 122 12.28 3.99 9.93
CA THR A 122 13.47 4.48 10.64
C THR A 122 14.62 4.68 9.66
N TYR A 123 15.63 5.45 10.05
CA TYR A 123 16.83 5.65 9.24
C TYR A 123 17.50 4.32 8.83
N ALA A 124 17.51 3.33 9.72
CA ALA A 124 18.10 2.01 9.43
C ALA A 124 17.34 1.29 8.30
N ILE A 125 15.99 1.33 8.33
CA ILE A 125 15.14 0.73 7.29
C ILE A 125 15.33 1.46 5.94
N GLU A 126 15.35 2.77 5.95
CA GLU A 126 15.53 3.58 4.75
C GLU A 126 16.90 3.36 4.12
N ASN A 127 17.95 3.31 4.93
CA ASN A 127 19.29 3.01 4.46
C ASN A 127 19.38 1.61 3.84
N ALA A 128 18.67 0.63 4.39
CA ALA A 128 18.58 -0.70 3.80
C ALA A 128 17.86 -0.65 2.45
N ILE A 129 16.70 0.02 2.37
CA ILE A 129 15.91 0.15 1.14
C ILE A 129 16.67 0.92 0.06
N GLN A 130 17.44 1.94 0.40
CA GLN A 130 18.28 2.68 -0.53
C GLN A 130 19.40 1.84 -1.16
N GLY A 131 19.80 0.76 -0.49
CA GLY A 131 20.77 -0.21 -1.02
C GLY A 131 20.17 -1.22 -2.00
N TYR A 132 18.84 -1.27 -2.15
CA TYR A 132 18.16 -2.22 -3.02
C TYR A 132 18.25 -1.82 -4.49
N SER A 133 18.40 -2.80 -5.37
CA SER A 133 18.48 -2.57 -6.81
C SER A 133 17.12 -2.26 -7.43
N VAL A 134 16.05 -2.88 -6.89
CA VAL A 134 14.67 -2.68 -7.32
C VAL A 134 13.78 -2.50 -6.10
N THR A 135 13.03 -1.41 -6.06
CA THR A 135 12.05 -1.12 -5.00
C THR A 135 10.62 -0.99 -5.52
N SER A 136 10.46 -0.83 -6.84
CA SER A 136 9.14 -0.66 -7.47
C SER A 136 8.29 -1.94 -7.50
N ASP A 137 8.89 -3.09 -7.26
CA ASP A 137 8.24 -4.39 -7.17
C ASP A 137 7.72 -4.71 -5.75
N ALA A 138 7.91 -3.80 -4.79
CA ALA A 138 7.52 -4.03 -3.41
C ALA A 138 6.03 -4.33 -3.26
N ILE A 139 5.73 -5.32 -2.42
CA ILE A 139 4.38 -5.79 -2.12
C ILE A 139 4.09 -5.55 -0.65
N GLY A 140 2.94 -4.89 -0.36
CA GLY A 140 2.48 -4.61 0.99
C GLY A 140 1.15 -5.27 1.29
N TYR A 141 1.00 -5.81 2.49
CA TYR A 141 -0.28 -6.22 3.05
C TYR A 141 -0.28 -6.10 4.55
N THR A 142 -1.46 -6.08 5.15
CA THR A 142 -1.65 -5.99 6.60
C THR A 142 -2.41 -7.19 7.14
N TYR A 143 -2.20 -7.47 8.41
CA TYR A 143 -3.00 -8.44 9.16
C TYR A 143 -2.98 -8.09 10.64
N THR A 144 -4.01 -8.53 11.37
CA THR A 144 -4.13 -8.32 12.82
C THR A 144 -4.01 -9.65 13.53
N GLN A 145 -3.12 -9.74 14.52
CA GLN A 145 -2.93 -10.94 15.33
C GLN A 145 -2.64 -10.55 16.78
N SER A 146 -3.35 -11.15 17.72
CA SER A 146 -3.15 -10.98 19.18
C SER A 146 -3.16 -9.52 19.65
N GLY A 147 -4.00 -8.68 19.04
CA GLY A 147 -4.10 -7.26 19.37
C GLY A 147 -3.05 -6.37 18.72
N HIS A 148 -2.14 -6.94 17.94
CA HIS A 148 -1.17 -6.21 17.12
C HIS A 148 -1.64 -6.14 15.68
N GLU A 149 -1.39 -5.02 15.02
CA GLU A 149 -1.61 -4.83 13.60
C GLU A 149 -0.26 -4.68 12.90
N PHE A 150 -0.04 -5.54 11.91
CA PHE A 150 1.23 -5.64 11.21
C PHE A 150 1.10 -5.19 9.77
N TYR A 151 2.09 -4.44 9.29
CA TYR A 151 2.30 -4.14 7.89
C TYR A 151 3.51 -4.91 7.39
N MET A 152 3.28 -5.83 6.47
CA MET A 152 4.32 -6.60 5.78
C MET A 152 4.72 -5.86 4.51
N LEU A 153 5.99 -5.62 4.34
CA LEU A 153 6.56 -4.99 3.14
C LEU A 153 7.66 -5.89 2.59
N THR A 154 7.36 -6.55 1.49
CA THR A 154 8.24 -7.51 0.83
C THR A 154 8.84 -6.91 -0.42
N PHE A 155 10.14 -7.06 -0.60
CA PHE A 155 10.90 -6.71 -1.80
C PHE A 155 11.28 -7.99 -2.54
N PRO A 156 10.52 -8.39 -3.56
CA PRO A 156 10.71 -9.67 -4.25
C PRO A 156 12.10 -9.85 -4.86
N THR A 157 12.60 -8.84 -5.56
CA THR A 157 13.92 -8.89 -6.23
C THR A 157 15.08 -8.95 -5.23
N GLU A 158 14.92 -8.30 -4.08
CA GLU A 158 15.95 -8.26 -3.02
C GLU A 158 15.86 -9.43 -2.04
N ASP A 159 14.83 -10.27 -2.19
CA ASP A 159 14.58 -11.45 -1.34
C ASP A 159 14.47 -11.12 0.16
N VAL A 160 13.83 -9.99 0.49
CA VAL A 160 13.70 -9.46 1.86
C VAL A 160 12.25 -9.11 2.18
N THR A 161 11.84 -9.36 3.43
CA THR A 161 10.55 -8.91 3.98
C THR A 161 10.77 -8.16 5.28
N TRP A 162 10.27 -6.94 5.33
CA TRP A 162 10.17 -6.14 6.53
C TRP A 162 8.76 -6.21 7.12
N CYS A 163 8.67 -6.17 8.43
CA CYS A 163 7.40 -6.15 9.15
C CYS A 163 7.40 -4.99 10.14
N PHE A 164 6.40 -4.14 10.04
CA PHE A 164 6.14 -3.07 10.99
C PHE A 164 4.98 -3.46 11.90
N ASP A 165 5.16 -3.33 13.19
CA ASP A 165 4.10 -3.50 14.19
C ASP A 165 3.58 -2.12 14.60
N LEU A 166 2.33 -1.82 14.28
CA LEU A 166 1.72 -0.53 14.59
C LEU A 166 1.62 -0.28 16.11
N SER A 167 1.42 -1.34 16.89
CA SER A 167 1.24 -1.23 18.34
C SER A 167 2.53 -0.85 19.08
N THR A 168 3.66 -1.41 18.63
CA THR A 168 4.97 -1.15 19.24
C THR A 168 5.79 -0.10 18.49
N GLN A 169 5.38 0.22 17.26
CA GLN A 169 6.11 1.09 16.31
C GLN A 169 7.51 0.59 15.98
N LEU A 170 7.71 -0.72 16.05
CA LEU A 170 9.00 -1.35 15.76
C LEU A 170 8.99 -2.07 14.42
N TRP A 171 10.15 -2.04 13.77
CA TRP A 171 10.43 -2.80 12.57
C TRP A 171 11.25 -4.03 12.89
N HIS A 172 10.96 -5.15 12.21
CA HIS A 172 11.76 -6.34 12.24
C HIS A 172 11.73 -7.03 10.88
N GLN A 173 12.74 -7.85 10.59
CA GLN A 173 12.72 -8.71 9.41
C GLN A 173 11.93 -9.97 9.70
N ARG A 174 11.16 -10.42 8.69
CA ARG A 174 10.59 -11.76 8.64
C ARG A 174 11.21 -12.51 7.48
N ALA A 175 11.67 -13.72 7.77
CA ALA A 175 12.34 -14.55 6.79
C ALA A 175 11.86 -15.99 6.89
N TRP A 176 11.90 -16.68 5.77
CA TRP A 176 11.81 -18.12 5.71
C TRP A 176 13.21 -18.70 5.64
N ARG A 177 13.49 -19.74 6.41
CA ARG A 177 14.78 -20.43 6.40
C ARG A 177 14.67 -21.68 5.56
N HIS A 178 15.48 -21.78 4.50
CA HIS A 178 15.52 -22.97 3.66
C HIS A 178 15.97 -24.20 4.45
N PRO A 179 15.18 -25.30 4.45
CA PRO A 179 15.43 -26.44 5.36
C PRO A 179 16.71 -27.19 5.07
N THR A 180 17.20 -27.19 3.82
CA THR A 180 18.36 -27.98 3.41
C THR A 180 19.68 -27.22 3.58
N ASN A 181 19.76 -25.98 3.12
CA ASN A 181 21.00 -25.20 3.08
C ASN A 181 21.10 -24.15 4.18
N GLY A 182 20.00 -23.90 4.90
CA GLY A 182 19.94 -22.96 6.02
C GLY A 182 19.98 -21.49 5.63
N THR A 183 19.88 -21.14 4.33
CA THR A 183 19.80 -19.74 3.87
C THR A 183 18.50 -19.11 4.27
N TYR A 184 18.51 -17.79 4.50
CA TYR A 184 17.32 -17.02 4.77
C TYR A 184 16.86 -16.33 3.48
N HIS A 185 15.55 -16.37 3.25
CA HIS A 185 14.86 -15.78 2.12
C HIS A 185 13.71 -14.91 2.62
N ARG A 186 13.11 -14.13 1.74
CA ARG A 186 11.91 -13.38 2.06
C ARG A 186 10.80 -14.26 2.62
N HIS A 187 9.94 -13.70 3.44
CA HIS A 187 8.77 -14.43 3.94
C HIS A 187 7.92 -14.95 2.78
N ARG A 188 7.42 -16.16 2.86
CA ARG A 188 6.74 -16.83 1.74
C ARG A 188 5.39 -16.23 1.36
N SER A 189 4.78 -15.45 2.24
CA SER A 189 3.48 -14.83 1.98
C SER A 189 3.57 -13.57 1.11
N ASN A 190 2.69 -13.47 0.11
CA ASN A 190 2.50 -12.25 -0.69
C ASN A 190 1.18 -11.53 -0.38
N CYS A 191 0.24 -12.20 0.24
CA CYS A 191 -1.07 -11.63 0.59
C CYS A 191 -1.63 -12.33 1.82
N ALA A 192 -2.57 -11.67 2.48
CA ALA A 192 -3.29 -12.24 3.63
C ALA A 192 -4.79 -11.97 3.52
N ALA A 193 -5.57 -12.88 4.06
CA ALA A 193 -7.00 -12.72 4.24
C ALA A 193 -7.46 -13.37 5.55
N VAL A 194 -8.46 -12.78 6.17
CA VAL A 194 -9.10 -13.40 7.34
C VAL A 194 -10.17 -14.38 6.86
N PHE A 195 -10.02 -15.64 7.23
CA PHE A 195 -10.98 -16.68 6.90
C PHE A 195 -11.16 -17.66 8.07
N ASN A 196 -12.38 -17.97 8.40
CA ASN A 196 -12.75 -18.91 9.48
C ASN A 196 -11.97 -18.70 10.79
N GLY A 197 -11.91 -17.43 11.25
CA GLY A 197 -11.24 -17.05 12.50
C GLY A 197 -9.71 -17.18 12.48
N GLY A 198 -9.10 -17.33 11.31
CA GLY A 198 -7.65 -17.39 11.15
C GLY A 198 -7.16 -16.49 10.02
N ILE A 199 -5.87 -16.23 10.02
CA ILE A 199 -5.19 -15.48 8.96
C ILE A 199 -4.64 -16.50 7.98
N ILE A 200 -5.15 -16.46 6.77
CA ILE A 200 -4.69 -17.29 5.65
C ILE A 200 -3.79 -16.46 4.76
N VAL A 201 -2.66 -16.99 4.38
CA VAL A 201 -1.67 -16.36 3.50
C VAL A 201 -1.41 -17.20 2.28
N GLY A 202 -1.19 -16.53 1.14
CA GLY A 202 -0.82 -17.18 -0.11
C GLY A 202 0.70 -17.24 -0.27
N ASP A 203 1.20 -18.42 -0.62
CA ASP A 203 2.62 -18.65 -0.88
C ASP A 203 2.96 -18.22 -2.33
N PHE A 204 4.03 -17.47 -2.50
CA PHE A 204 4.44 -16.97 -3.81
C PHE A 204 5.10 -18.03 -4.70
N GLU A 205 5.65 -19.10 -4.12
CA GLU A 205 6.47 -20.08 -4.83
C GLU A 205 5.68 -21.32 -5.26
N ASN A 206 4.79 -21.82 -4.39
CA ASN A 206 4.14 -23.12 -4.63
C ASN A 206 2.61 -23.04 -4.80
N GLY A 207 2.02 -21.84 -4.70
CA GLY A 207 0.58 -21.61 -4.83
C GLY A 207 -0.27 -22.21 -3.69
N LYS A 208 0.33 -22.67 -2.60
CA LYS A 208 -0.38 -23.18 -1.43
C LYS A 208 -0.89 -22.07 -0.55
N LEU A 209 -1.91 -22.37 0.23
CA LEU A 209 -2.42 -21.50 1.28
C LEU A 209 -1.97 -22.03 2.64
N TYR A 210 -1.47 -21.15 3.46
CA TYR A 210 -1.07 -21.44 4.82
C TYR A 210 -1.85 -20.63 5.82
N ARG A 211 -2.00 -21.14 7.02
CA ARG A 211 -2.58 -20.40 8.15
C ARG A 211 -1.47 -19.97 9.08
N PHE A 212 -1.44 -18.68 9.45
CA PHE A 212 -0.55 -18.21 10.50
C PHE A 212 -0.86 -18.92 11.82
N SER A 213 0.17 -19.43 12.45
CA SER A 213 0.11 -20.12 13.73
C SER A 213 1.10 -19.48 14.70
N GLN A 214 0.69 -19.38 15.98
CA GLN A 214 1.56 -18.93 17.06
C GLN A 214 2.23 -20.11 17.80
N THR A 215 1.86 -21.32 17.44
CA THR A 215 2.34 -22.54 18.12
C THR A 215 3.21 -23.41 17.23
N THR A 216 3.30 -23.07 15.94
CA THR A 216 4.13 -23.78 14.96
C THR A 216 5.26 -22.85 14.55
N TYR A 217 6.50 -23.27 14.81
CA TYR A 217 7.73 -22.48 14.54
C TYR A 217 8.62 -23.13 13.47
N THR A 218 8.08 -24.11 12.77
CA THR A 218 8.72 -24.80 11.63
C THR A 218 7.80 -24.73 10.44
N ASP A 219 8.35 -24.43 9.28
CA ASP A 219 7.67 -24.44 7.98
C ASP A 219 7.56 -25.87 7.43
#